data_8ef4d447c73c555610731cd005298112
#
_entry.id   8ef4d447c73c555610731cd005298112
#
_cell.length_a   1.000
_cell.length_b   1.000
_cell.length_c   1.000
_cell.angle_alpha   90.00
_cell.angle_beta   90.00
_cell.angle_gamma   90.00
#
_symmetry.space_group_name_H-M   'P 1'
#
loop_
_entity.id
_entity.type
_entity.pdbx_description
1 polymer ?
#
loop_
_entity_poly.entity_id
_entity_poly.type
_entity_poly.pdbx_seq_one_letter_code
_entity_poly.pdbx_strand_id
1 'polypeptide(L)'
;FPGRANPWIHTAQGRNKIDLSIAQQGAWQSIRDSYGTTKKPVYLWGPTGSGKSFVLLKFMSELIAQGKGSIYLVPEIALTPQFARMFAEQLPDGARIAIWSSKTPEAAKRGIYEALLAGTIDAVLGTRSAIFLPMKDLGAIIIDEEQDSSFKQETPSPAYHARDVALWRVGHQSAIAIFASATPSLECYSMMQENIMLKAKIAGRYGNAGMPTIRVPKLYRPQH
;
A
#
# COMPACT_ATOMS: atom_id res chain seq x y z
N PHE A 1 -16.96 21.93 -17.58
CA PHE A 1 -15.96 22.82 -18.17
C PHE A 1 -14.82 21.96 -18.69
N PRO A 2 -14.60 21.77 -19.98
CA PRO A 2 -13.43 21.09 -20.52
C PRO A 2 -12.23 22.04 -20.37
N GLY A 3 -11.14 21.59 -19.73
CA GLY A 3 -9.86 22.27 -19.80
C GLY A 3 -9.10 22.57 -18.50
N ARG A 4 -9.63 22.33 -17.29
CA ARG A 4 -8.81 22.43 -16.08
C ARG A 4 -8.29 21.04 -15.66
N ALA A 5 -6.99 20.92 -15.51
CA ALA A 5 -6.37 19.71 -14.97
C ALA A 5 -6.98 19.38 -13.62
N ASN A 6 -7.34 18.10 -13.40
CA ASN A 6 -7.87 17.66 -12.11
C ASN A 6 -6.74 17.73 -11.06
N PRO A 7 -6.86 18.56 -10.02
CA PRO A 7 -5.81 18.76 -9.02
C PRO A 7 -5.54 17.51 -8.16
N TRP A 8 -6.38 16.49 -8.28
CA TRP A 8 -6.24 15.19 -7.60
C TRP A 8 -5.59 14.12 -8.49
N ILE A 9 -5.18 14.49 -9.73
CA ILE A 9 -4.36 13.68 -10.62
C ILE A 9 -3.00 14.36 -10.77
N HIS A 10 -1.97 13.70 -10.31
CA HIS A 10 -0.59 14.18 -10.34
C HIS A 10 0.22 13.42 -11.39
N THR A 11 1.21 14.07 -11.97
CA THR A 11 2.23 13.43 -12.78
C THR A 11 3.49 13.27 -11.95
N ALA A 12 4.01 12.06 -11.87
CA ALA A 12 5.26 11.76 -11.19
C ALA A 12 6.42 12.46 -11.90
N GLN A 13 7.42 12.88 -11.11
CA GLN A 13 8.60 13.58 -11.64
C GLN A 13 9.86 12.70 -11.64
N GLY A 14 9.75 11.44 -11.21
CA GLY A 14 10.82 10.44 -11.29
C GLY A 14 12.16 10.87 -10.68
N ARG A 15 12.14 11.73 -9.67
CA ARG A 15 13.35 12.41 -9.16
C ARG A 15 14.31 11.50 -8.42
N ASN A 16 13.79 10.42 -7.82
CA ASN A 16 14.58 9.59 -6.93
C ASN A 16 14.62 8.14 -7.42
N LYS A 17 15.82 7.63 -7.63
CA LYS A 17 16.01 6.19 -7.85
C LYS A 17 15.99 5.50 -6.48
N ILE A 18 15.10 4.53 -6.31
CA ILE A 18 15.01 3.76 -5.06
C ILE A 18 16.15 2.75 -5.02
N ASP A 19 17.12 3.00 -4.15
CA ASP A 19 18.18 2.05 -3.83
C ASP A 19 17.82 1.30 -2.54
N LEU A 20 17.61 0.00 -2.68
CA LEU A 20 17.22 -0.88 -1.58
C LEU A 20 18.47 -1.41 -0.85
N SER A 21 18.45 -1.42 0.48
CA SER A 21 19.42 -2.16 1.29
C SER A 21 19.33 -3.67 1.04
N ILE A 22 20.34 -4.44 1.44
CA ILE A 22 20.36 -5.90 1.28
C ILE A 22 19.12 -6.56 1.90
N ALA A 23 18.71 -6.13 3.09
CA ALA A 23 17.52 -6.64 3.76
C ALA A 23 16.21 -6.32 3.00
N GLN A 24 16.14 -5.13 2.41
CA GLN A 24 14.99 -4.71 1.60
C GLN A 24 14.98 -5.43 0.24
N GLN A 25 16.15 -5.69 -0.36
CA GLN A 25 16.26 -6.44 -1.62
C GLN A 25 15.70 -7.87 -1.48
N GLY A 26 15.99 -8.56 -0.37
CA GLY A 26 15.43 -9.89 -0.12
C GLY A 26 13.89 -9.89 -0.02
N ALA A 27 13.32 -8.90 0.65
CA ALA A 27 11.88 -8.76 0.75
C ALA A 27 11.23 -8.39 -0.60
N TRP A 28 11.85 -7.48 -1.34
CA TRP A 28 11.41 -7.11 -2.68
C TRP A 28 11.46 -8.30 -3.66
N GLN A 29 12.53 -9.11 -3.61
CA GLN A 29 12.65 -10.31 -4.43
C GLN A 29 11.54 -11.32 -4.11
N SER A 30 11.21 -11.53 -2.81
CA SER A 30 10.11 -12.39 -2.41
C SER A 30 8.75 -11.95 -2.98
N ILE A 31 8.50 -10.64 -3.06
CA ILE A 31 7.28 -10.09 -3.69
C ILE A 31 7.29 -10.39 -5.19
N ARG A 32 8.40 -10.15 -5.89
CA ARG A 32 8.53 -10.41 -7.32
C ARG A 32 8.34 -11.88 -7.67
N ASP A 33 8.97 -12.76 -6.90
CA ASP A 33 8.87 -14.20 -7.12
C ASP A 33 7.43 -14.68 -6.96
N SER A 34 6.73 -14.20 -5.92
CA SER A 34 5.32 -14.51 -5.76
C SER A 34 4.48 -13.99 -6.92
N TYR A 35 4.71 -12.75 -7.35
CA TYR A 35 3.99 -12.15 -8.47
C TYR A 35 4.21 -12.91 -9.79
N GLY A 36 5.45 -13.34 -10.05
CA GLY A 36 5.81 -14.06 -11.27
C GLY A 36 5.40 -15.53 -11.30
N THR A 37 5.08 -16.12 -10.16
CA THR A 37 4.79 -17.56 -10.05
C THR A 37 3.39 -17.86 -9.51
N THR A 38 3.25 -17.86 -8.20
CA THR A 38 2.04 -18.32 -7.50
C THR A 38 0.95 -17.27 -7.38
N LYS A 39 1.32 -15.99 -7.43
CA LYS A 39 0.47 -14.84 -7.07
C LYS A 39 -0.17 -14.94 -5.68
N LYS A 40 0.41 -15.73 -4.80
CA LYS A 40 0.00 -15.76 -3.39
C LYS A 40 0.11 -14.35 -2.80
N PRO A 41 -0.84 -13.93 -1.97
CA PRO A 41 -0.72 -12.68 -1.22
C PRO A 41 0.58 -12.64 -0.44
N VAL A 42 1.19 -11.47 -0.30
CA VAL A 42 2.45 -11.29 0.43
C VAL A 42 2.24 -10.38 1.62
N TYR A 43 2.77 -10.76 2.76
CA TYR A 43 2.89 -9.90 3.93
C TYR A 43 4.31 -9.38 4.07
N LEU A 44 4.50 -8.07 3.89
CA LEU A 44 5.77 -7.39 4.09
C LEU A 44 5.90 -6.98 5.57
N TRP A 45 6.60 -7.79 6.34
CA TRP A 45 6.78 -7.61 7.77
C TRP A 45 8.13 -6.98 8.10
N GLY A 46 8.09 -5.85 8.78
CA GLY A 46 9.31 -5.19 9.25
C GLY A 46 9.00 -4.10 10.27
N PRO A 47 9.93 -3.76 11.16
CA PRO A 47 9.71 -2.73 12.17
C PRO A 47 9.41 -1.37 11.54
N THR A 48 8.82 -0.48 12.32
CA THR A 48 8.64 0.92 11.91
C THR A 48 10.00 1.52 11.57
N GLY A 49 10.08 2.23 10.42
CA GLY A 49 11.35 2.79 9.92
C GLY A 49 12.26 1.77 9.22
N SER A 50 11.79 0.55 8.91
CA SER A 50 12.57 -0.41 8.10
C SER A 50 12.57 -0.09 6.60
N GLY A 51 11.77 0.89 6.17
CA GLY A 51 11.66 1.27 4.76
C GLY A 51 10.74 0.37 3.93
N LYS A 52 9.71 -0.23 4.54
CA LYS A 52 8.68 -1.01 3.84
C LYS A 52 8.13 -0.29 2.62
N SER A 53 7.76 0.98 2.78
CA SER A 53 7.18 1.79 1.69
C SER A 53 8.11 1.92 0.49
N PHE A 54 9.44 1.98 0.68
CA PHE A 54 10.39 1.99 -0.45
C PHE A 54 10.41 0.68 -1.23
N VAL A 55 10.29 -0.47 -0.54
CA VAL A 55 10.16 -1.79 -1.18
C VAL A 55 8.90 -1.85 -2.02
N LEU A 56 7.78 -1.37 -1.48
CA LEU A 56 6.47 -1.35 -2.15
C LEU A 56 6.49 -0.42 -3.37
N LEU A 57 7.05 0.79 -3.23
CA LEU A 57 7.18 1.76 -4.33
C LEU A 57 8.11 1.27 -5.43
N LYS A 58 9.20 0.56 -5.08
CA LYS A 58 10.08 -0.09 -6.06
C LYS A 58 9.33 -1.12 -6.88
N PHE A 59 8.55 -1.97 -6.23
CA PHE A 59 7.73 -2.96 -6.92
C PHE A 59 6.65 -2.32 -7.81
N MET A 60 5.98 -1.27 -7.32
CA MET A 60 5.02 -0.51 -8.13
C MET A 60 5.66 0.12 -9.38
N SER A 61 6.87 0.67 -9.24
CA SER A 61 7.61 1.25 -10.37
C SER A 61 7.87 0.22 -11.47
N GLU A 62 8.14 -1.03 -11.09
CA GLU A 62 8.31 -2.12 -12.05
C GLU A 62 7.00 -2.53 -12.72
N LEU A 63 5.90 -2.53 -11.99
CA LEU A 63 4.57 -2.79 -12.55
C LEU A 63 4.18 -1.71 -13.55
N ILE A 64 4.39 -0.45 -13.23
CA ILE A 64 4.12 0.69 -14.13
C ILE A 64 4.96 0.57 -15.41
N ALA A 65 6.24 0.21 -15.30
CA ALA A 65 7.11 -0.01 -16.46
C ALA A 65 6.63 -1.19 -17.36
N GLN A 66 5.82 -2.10 -16.80
CA GLN A 66 5.18 -3.20 -17.52
C GLN A 66 3.76 -2.85 -18.01
N GLY A 67 3.33 -1.59 -17.88
CA GLY A 67 1.97 -1.16 -18.21
C GLY A 67 0.89 -1.66 -17.26
N LYS A 68 1.26 -2.05 -16.02
CA LYS A 68 0.34 -2.51 -14.99
C LYS A 68 0.01 -1.42 -13.99
N GLY A 69 -1.28 -1.27 -13.66
CA GLY A 69 -1.74 -0.34 -12.65
C GLY A 69 -1.62 -0.87 -11.22
N SER A 70 -1.60 0.04 -10.25
CA SER A 70 -1.55 -0.32 -8.83
C SER A 70 -2.45 0.55 -7.97
N ILE A 71 -3.06 -0.06 -6.94
CA ILE A 71 -3.81 0.64 -5.90
C ILE A 71 -3.03 0.53 -4.59
N TYR A 72 -2.65 1.69 -4.03
CA TYR A 72 -1.92 1.79 -2.76
C TYR A 72 -2.83 2.44 -1.72
N LEU A 73 -3.18 1.68 -0.70
CA LEU A 73 -4.04 2.14 0.38
C LEU A 73 -3.23 2.46 1.63
N VAL A 74 -3.56 3.60 2.23
CA VAL A 74 -3.02 4.04 3.52
C VAL A 74 -4.15 4.43 4.47
N PRO A 75 -3.92 4.41 5.80
CA PRO A 75 -4.85 5.01 6.76
C PRO A 75 -5.11 6.49 6.44
N GLU A 76 -6.31 6.99 6.75
CA GLU A 76 -6.65 8.40 6.47
C GLU A 76 -5.67 9.40 7.07
N ILE A 77 -5.17 9.12 8.27
CA ILE A 77 -4.20 9.97 8.95
C ILE A 77 -2.83 10.01 8.24
N ALA A 78 -2.49 8.97 7.51
CA ALA A 78 -1.23 8.88 6.77
C ALA A 78 -1.29 9.58 5.40
N LEU A 79 -2.50 9.78 4.83
CA LEU A 79 -2.68 10.43 3.54
C LEU A 79 -2.53 11.95 3.66
N THR A 80 -1.32 12.39 3.89
CA THR A 80 -0.96 13.82 3.95
C THR A 80 -0.45 14.33 2.61
N PRO A 81 -0.50 15.64 2.33
CA PRO A 81 0.10 16.23 1.12
C PRO A 81 1.60 15.91 1.01
N GLN A 82 2.31 15.84 2.14
CA GLN A 82 3.72 15.48 2.18
C GLN A 82 3.95 14.03 1.73
N PHE A 83 3.12 13.10 2.23
CA PHE A 83 3.19 11.69 1.82
C PHE A 83 2.87 11.53 0.34
N ALA A 84 1.82 12.18 -0.16
CA ALA A 84 1.44 12.15 -1.57
C ALA A 84 2.55 12.68 -2.49
N ARG A 85 3.24 13.75 -2.08
CA ARG A 85 4.40 14.28 -2.81
C ARG A 85 5.56 13.28 -2.82
N MET A 86 5.95 12.77 -1.65
CA MET A 86 7.00 11.76 -1.54
C MET A 86 6.68 10.52 -2.40
N PHE A 87 5.43 10.06 -2.37
CA PHE A 87 4.95 8.95 -3.18
C PHE A 87 5.14 9.23 -4.69
N ALA A 88 4.76 10.41 -5.15
CA ALA A 88 4.89 10.81 -6.56
C ALA A 88 6.36 10.94 -7.00
N GLU A 89 7.25 11.39 -6.13
CA GLU A 89 8.70 11.55 -6.42
C GLU A 89 9.43 10.21 -6.59
N GLN A 90 8.88 9.12 -6.05
CA GLN A 90 9.47 7.78 -6.10
C GLN A 90 8.99 6.94 -7.29
N LEU A 91 7.89 7.32 -7.94
CA LEU A 91 7.37 6.62 -9.11
C LEU A 91 8.05 7.07 -10.41
N PRO A 92 8.01 6.27 -11.48
CA PRO A 92 8.63 6.62 -12.76
C PRO A 92 8.17 7.97 -13.29
N ASP A 93 9.06 8.69 -13.97
CA ASP A 93 8.73 9.96 -14.61
C ASP A 93 7.56 9.80 -15.59
N GLY A 94 6.64 10.75 -15.55
CA GLY A 94 5.44 10.72 -16.38
C GLY A 94 4.29 9.85 -15.86
N ALA A 95 4.51 9.00 -14.83
CA ALA A 95 3.45 8.17 -14.26
C ALA A 95 2.31 9.04 -13.71
N ARG A 96 1.08 8.68 -14.03
CA ARG A 96 -0.14 9.41 -13.62
C ARG A 96 -0.74 8.80 -12.37
N ILE A 97 -0.83 9.59 -11.32
CA ILE A 97 -1.24 9.18 -9.97
C ILE A 97 -2.55 9.88 -9.62
N ALA A 98 -3.58 9.12 -9.28
CA ALA A 98 -4.81 9.67 -8.71
C ALA A 98 -4.78 9.58 -7.18
N ILE A 99 -5.20 10.65 -6.50
CA ILE A 99 -5.37 10.66 -5.04
C ILE A 99 -6.85 10.55 -4.72
N TRP A 100 -7.22 9.56 -3.89
CA TRP A 100 -8.60 9.25 -3.55
C TRP A 100 -8.82 9.13 -2.05
N SER A 101 -9.70 9.97 -1.52
CA SER A 101 -10.08 9.95 -0.10
C SER A 101 -11.51 10.48 0.11
N SER A 102 -11.97 10.46 1.35
CA SER A 102 -13.22 11.11 1.76
C SER A 102 -13.22 12.61 1.44
N LYS A 103 -12.06 13.27 1.44
CA LYS A 103 -11.88 14.71 1.17
C LYS A 103 -11.86 15.05 -0.32
N THR A 104 -11.78 14.06 -1.21
CA THR A 104 -11.78 14.29 -2.66
C THR A 104 -13.16 14.77 -3.10
N PRO A 105 -13.29 15.97 -3.71
CA PRO A 105 -14.59 16.50 -4.16
C PRO A 105 -15.26 15.59 -5.20
N GLU A 106 -16.59 15.56 -5.24
CA GLU A 106 -17.34 14.67 -6.14
C GLU A 106 -17.02 14.93 -7.64
N ALA A 107 -16.84 16.19 -8.03
CA ALA A 107 -16.42 16.51 -9.40
C ALA A 107 -15.05 15.94 -9.74
N ALA A 108 -14.11 15.96 -8.78
CA ALA A 108 -12.79 15.37 -8.95
C ALA A 108 -12.85 13.84 -8.98
N LYS A 109 -13.69 13.22 -8.15
CA LYS A 109 -13.94 11.79 -8.15
C LYS A 109 -14.44 11.29 -9.50
N ARG A 110 -15.38 12.02 -10.11
CA ARG A 110 -15.87 11.69 -11.46
C ARG A 110 -14.75 11.70 -12.48
N GLY A 111 -13.91 12.74 -12.51
CA GLY A 111 -12.79 12.83 -13.44
C GLY A 111 -11.73 11.75 -13.20
N ILE A 112 -11.48 11.37 -11.95
CA ILE A 112 -10.60 10.23 -11.61
C ILE A 112 -11.20 8.92 -12.15
N TYR A 113 -12.49 8.70 -11.93
CA TYR A 113 -13.18 7.49 -12.38
C TYR A 113 -13.16 7.35 -13.91
N GLU A 114 -13.44 8.44 -14.64
CA GLU A 114 -13.35 8.48 -16.09
C GLU A 114 -11.92 8.19 -16.59
N ALA A 115 -10.91 8.78 -15.94
CA ALA A 115 -9.50 8.56 -16.27
C ALA A 115 -9.04 7.11 -16.00
N LEU A 116 -9.56 6.46 -14.94
CA LEU A 116 -9.31 5.06 -14.63
C LEU A 116 -9.93 4.14 -15.68
N LEU A 117 -11.18 4.38 -16.09
CA LEU A 117 -11.84 3.64 -17.15
C LEU A 117 -11.13 3.79 -18.49
N ALA A 118 -10.63 4.98 -18.78
CA ALA A 118 -9.82 5.25 -19.97
C ALA A 118 -8.43 4.59 -19.93
N GLY A 119 -8.00 4.08 -18.77
CA GLY A 119 -6.67 3.47 -18.58
C GLY A 119 -5.53 4.48 -18.63
N THR A 120 -5.81 5.74 -18.22
CA THR A 120 -4.80 6.81 -18.23
C THR A 120 -4.20 7.08 -16.85
N ILE A 121 -4.52 6.28 -15.84
CA ILE A 121 -3.96 6.34 -14.48
C ILE A 121 -3.12 5.09 -14.24
N ASP A 122 -1.89 5.28 -13.80
CA ASP A 122 -0.94 4.20 -13.52
C ASP A 122 -0.97 3.77 -12.06
N ALA A 123 -1.25 4.71 -11.15
CA ALA A 123 -1.34 4.42 -9.72
C ALA A 123 -2.49 5.18 -9.06
N VAL A 124 -3.12 4.55 -8.08
CA VAL A 124 -4.03 5.20 -7.13
C VAL A 124 -3.39 5.18 -5.76
N LEU A 125 -3.24 6.34 -5.15
CA LEU A 125 -2.95 6.49 -3.73
C LEU A 125 -4.25 6.88 -3.03
N GLY A 126 -4.72 6.06 -2.09
CA GLY A 126 -6.00 6.37 -1.47
C GLY A 126 -6.22 5.76 -0.10
N THR A 127 -7.38 6.07 0.46
CA THR A 127 -7.88 5.47 1.70
C THR A 127 -8.78 4.26 1.38
N ARG A 128 -9.35 3.64 2.39
CA ARG A 128 -10.16 2.42 2.30
C ARG A 128 -11.06 2.33 1.05
N SER A 129 -11.81 3.39 0.75
CA SER A 129 -12.79 3.36 -0.36
C SER A 129 -12.16 3.27 -1.75
N ALA A 130 -10.87 3.59 -1.90
CA ALA A 130 -10.15 3.44 -3.17
C ALA A 130 -10.04 1.98 -3.62
N ILE A 131 -10.28 1.02 -2.72
CA ILE A 131 -10.29 -0.42 -3.02
C ILE A 131 -11.29 -0.78 -4.13
N PHE A 132 -12.34 0.00 -4.35
CA PHE A 132 -13.37 -0.27 -5.35
C PHE A 132 -13.11 0.39 -6.70
N LEU A 133 -12.06 1.17 -6.84
CA LEU A 133 -11.78 1.88 -8.09
C LEU A 133 -11.45 0.94 -9.25
N PRO A 134 -11.96 1.20 -10.46
CA PRO A 134 -11.81 0.32 -11.63
C PRO A 134 -10.44 0.54 -12.29
N MET A 135 -9.36 0.06 -11.65
CA MET A 135 -8.03 0.11 -12.22
C MET A 135 -7.93 -0.87 -13.39
N LYS A 136 -7.64 -0.35 -14.58
CA LYS A 136 -7.37 -1.15 -15.76
C LYS A 136 -6.01 -1.84 -15.61
N ASP A 137 -5.87 -3.06 -16.13
CA ASP A 137 -4.64 -3.84 -16.07
C ASP A 137 -4.00 -3.87 -14.66
N LEU A 138 -4.82 -4.08 -13.64
CA LEU A 138 -4.39 -4.12 -12.24
C LEU A 138 -3.27 -5.16 -12.05
N GLY A 139 -2.12 -4.71 -11.54
CA GLY A 139 -0.98 -5.55 -11.18
C GLY A 139 -0.88 -5.81 -9.68
N ALA A 140 -1.19 -4.80 -8.85
CA ALA A 140 -1.13 -4.95 -7.40
C ALA A 140 -2.18 -4.13 -6.65
N ILE A 141 -2.63 -4.67 -5.53
CA ILE A 141 -3.31 -3.94 -4.45
C ILE A 141 -2.41 -3.99 -3.22
N ILE A 142 -2.03 -2.84 -2.71
CA ILE A 142 -1.14 -2.68 -1.57
C ILE A 142 -1.90 -2.03 -0.43
N ILE A 143 -1.82 -2.60 0.77
CA ILE A 143 -2.39 -2.02 2.00
C ILE A 143 -1.26 -1.83 2.99
N ASP A 144 -0.83 -0.59 3.16
CA ASP A 144 0.21 -0.21 4.12
C ASP A 144 -0.41 0.10 5.49
N GLU A 145 0.27 -0.29 6.58
CA GLU A 145 -0.24 -0.29 7.96
C GLU A 145 -1.59 -1.03 8.07
N GLU A 146 -1.65 -2.26 7.53
CA GLU A 146 -2.89 -3.04 7.33
C GLU A 146 -3.68 -3.33 8.62
N GLN A 147 -3.03 -3.26 9.77
CA GLN A 147 -3.65 -3.45 11.08
C GLN A 147 -4.52 -2.26 11.51
N ASP A 148 -4.45 -1.13 10.79
CA ASP A 148 -5.22 0.07 11.14
C ASP A 148 -6.72 -0.17 10.97
N SER A 149 -7.49 0.17 12.01
CA SER A 149 -8.94 -0.04 12.04
C SER A 149 -9.71 0.76 10.99
N SER A 150 -9.11 1.80 10.40
CA SER A 150 -9.75 2.59 9.32
C SER A 150 -9.99 1.79 8.04
N PHE A 151 -9.34 0.63 7.87
CA PHE A 151 -9.60 -0.28 6.76
C PHE A 151 -10.87 -1.12 6.91
N LYS A 152 -11.48 -1.12 8.09
CA LYS A 152 -12.78 -1.75 8.35
C LYS A 152 -13.91 -0.72 8.25
N GLN A 153 -14.95 -1.02 7.51
CA GLN A 153 -16.20 -0.28 7.50
C GLN A 153 -17.26 -1.09 8.24
N GLU A 154 -17.78 -0.53 9.32
CA GLU A 154 -18.91 -1.12 10.05
C GLU A 154 -20.22 -0.43 9.67
N THR A 155 -20.17 0.87 9.51
CA THR A 155 -21.28 1.73 9.08
C THR A 155 -20.80 2.75 8.05
N PRO A 156 -21.62 3.15 7.05
CA PRO A 156 -22.92 2.55 6.68
C PRO A 156 -22.78 1.15 6.07
N SER A 157 -23.89 0.42 5.96
CA SER A 157 -23.94 -0.84 5.21
C SER A 157 -23.68 -0.60 3.71
N PRO A 158 -23.00 -1.55 3.01
CA PRO A 158 -22.49 -2.82 3.50
C PRO A 158 -21.24 -2.67 4.35
N ALA A 159 -21.11 -3.50 5.40
CA ALA A 159 -19.87 -3.65 6.14
C ALA A 159 -18.85 -4.43 5.31
N TYR A 160 -17.58 -4.00 5.34
CA TYR A 160 -16.49 -4.69 4.65
C TYR A 160 -15.13 -4.36 5.29
N HIS A 161 -14.15 -5.20 5.03
CA HIS A 161 -12.75 -4.90 5.30
C HIS A 161 -11.98 -4.80 3.98
N ALA A 162 -11.14 -3.77 3.83
CA ALA A 162 -10.38 -3.56 2.58
C ALA A 162 -9.48 -4.75 2.23
N ARG A 163 -8.93 -5.46 3.24
CA ARG A 163 -8.15 -6.69 3.06
C ARG A 163 -8.95 -7.75 2.32
N ASP A 164 -10.18 -8.01 2.76
CA ASP A 164 -11.01 -9.09 2.20
C ASP A 164 -11.42 -8.76 0.75
N VAL A 165 -11.76 -7.50 0.50
CA VAL A 165 -12.02 -7.00 -0.86
C VAL A 165 -10.77 -7.10 -1.74
N ALA A 166 -9.58 -6.76 -1.21
CA ALA A 166 -8.31 -6.88 -1.95
C ALA A 166 -8.05 -8.33 -2.35
N LEU A 167 -8.17 -9.28 -1.41
CA LEU A 167 -7.97 -10.71 -1.67
C LEU A 167 -8.95 -11.23 -2.71
N TRP A 168 -10.24 -10.85 -2.59
CA TRP A 168 -11.26 -11.23 -3.57
C TRP A 168 -10.92 -10.66 -4.96
N ARG A 169 -10.57 -9.39 -5.05
CA ARG A 169 -10.26 -8.74 -6.34
C ARG A 169 -9.07 -9.40 -7.04
N VAL A 170 -7.96 -9.61 -6.34
CA VAL A 170 -6.76 -10.21 -6.96
C VAL A 170 -6.98 -11.67 -7.35
N GLY A 171 -7.85 -12.39 -6.65
CA GLY A 171 -8.24 -13.75 -7.01
C GLY A 171 -8.99 -13.85 -8.35
N HIS A 172 -9.60 -12.75 -8.81
CA HIS A 172 -10.32 -12.66 -10.09
C HIS A 172 -9.56 -11.89 -11.17
N GLN A 173 -8.38 -11.41 -10.86
CA GLN A 173 -7.53 -10.61 -11.75
C GLN A 173 -6.09 -11.13 -11.70
N SER A 174 -5.32 -10.88 -12.75
CA SER A 174 -3.89 -11.23 -12.77
C SER A 174 -3.04 -10.28 -11.90
N ALA A 175 -3.44 -10.09 -10.65
CA ALA A 175 -2.85 -9.14 -9.71
C ALA A 175 -2.37 -9.85 -8.43
N ILE A 176 -1.62 -9.12 -7.59
CA ILE A 176 -1.19 -9.59 -6.27
C ILE A 176 -1.69 -8.65 -5.17
N ALA A 177 -2.06 -9.20 -4.02
CA ALA A 177 -2.30 -8.43 -2.80
C ALA A 177 -1.03 -8.39 -1.95
N ILE A 178 -0.65 -7.21 -1.49
CA ILE A 178 0.50 -7.01 -0.60
C ILE A 178 0.01 -6.23 0.61
N PHE A 179 0.25 -6.81 1.78
CA PHE A 179 -0.06 -6.20 3.08
C PHE A 179 1.24 -5.84 3.78
N ALA A 180 1.31 -4.70 4.43
CA ALA A 180 2.53 -4.28 5.09
C ALA A 180 2.24 -3.70 6.48
N SER A 181 3.01 -4.12 7.48
CA SER A 181 3.00 -3.54 8.82
C SER A 181 4.19 -4.00 9.65
N ALA A 182 4.38 -3.33 10.78
CA ALA A 182 5.25 -3.79 11.86
C ALA A 182 4.54 -4.81 12.77
N THR A 183 3.23 -4.70 12.88
CA THR A 183 2.36 -5.46 13.81
C THR A 183 1.20 -6.08 13.02
N PRO A 184 1.35 -7.30 12.51
CA PRO A 184 0.29 -7.96 11.72
C PRO A 184 -1.02 -8.08 12.51
N SER A 185 -2.16 -7.92 11.82
CA SER A 185 -3.45 -8.33 12.36
C SER A 185 -3.47 -9.85 12.61
N LEU A 186 -4.36 -10.31 13.49
CA LEU A 186 -4.48 -11.74 13.78
C LEU A 186 -4.84 -12.54 12.54
N GLU A 187 -5.69 -11.98 11.68
CA GLU A 187 -6.12 -12.62 10.44
C GLU A 187 -4.94 -12.78 9.45
N CYS A 188 -4.16 -11.74 9.22
CA CYS A 188 -2.97 -11.84 8.37
C CYS A 188 -1.93 -12.77 9.00
N TYR A 189 -1.78 -12.75 10.31
CA TYR A 189 -0.88 -13.67 11.01
C TYR A 189 -1.31 -15.12 10.83
N SER A 190 -2.60 -15.45 10.97
CA SER A 190 -3.15 -16.79 10.72
C SER A 190 -2.90 -17.23 9.27
N MET A 191 -3.21 -16.38 8.29
CA MET A 191 -2.97 -16.68 6.87
C MET A 191 -1.49 -16.97 6.57
N MET A 192 -0.56 -16.31 7.25
CA MET A 192 0.88 -16.61 7.13
C MET A 192 1.23 -17.97 7.75
N GLN A 193 0.65 -18.34 8.90
CA GLN A 193 0.88 -19.64 9.55
C GLN A 193 0.33 -20.79 8.70
N GLU A 194 -0.82 -20.59 8.07
CA GLU A 194 -1.48 -21.54 7.19
C GLU A 194 -0.87 -21.58 5.77
N ASN A 195 0.18 -20.81 5.53
CA ASN A 195 0.85 -20.72 4.23
C ASN A 195 -0.08 -20.27 3.08
N ILE A 196 -1.17 -19.59 3.40
CA ILE A 196 -2.07 -18.93 2.44
C ILE A 196 -1.42 -17.64 1.92
N MET A 197 -0.67 -16.97 2.80
CA MET A 197 0.04 -15.72 2.54
C MET A 197 1.54 -15.91 2.76
N LEU A 198 2.36 -15.42 1.83
CA LEU A 198 3.81 -15.46 1.96
C LEU A 198 4.30 -14.36 2.89
N LYS A 199 5.28 -14.69 3.73
CA LYS A 199 5.94 -13.73 4.61
C LYS A 199 7.24 -13.23 4.00
N ALA A 200 7.28 -11.96 3.60
CA ALA A 200 8.50 -11.24 3.25
C ALA A 200 8.93 -10.41 4.46
N LYS A 201 10.15 -10.61 4.97
CA LYS A 201 10.63 -9.96 6.20
C LYS A 201 11.77 -8.99 5.91
N ILE A 202 11.68 -7.77 6.44
CA ILE A 202 12.79 -6.83 6.52
C ILE A 202 13.33 -6.87 7.96
N ALA A 203 14.59 -7.30 8.11
CA ALA A 203 15.25 -7.31 9.41
C ALA A 203 15.84 -5.93 9.74
N GLY A 204 15.56 -5.43 10.95
CA GLY A 204 16.14 -4.18 11.45
C GLY A 204 15.52 -2.90 10.89
N ARG A 205 16.00 -1.76 11.40
CA ARG A 205 15.62 -0.42 10.92
C ARG A 205 16.62 0.07 9.87
N TYR A 206 16.16 0.93 8.99
CA TYR A 206 17.05 1.59 8.02
C TYR A 206 18.11 2.44 8.77
N GLY A 207 19.37 2.39 8.32
CA GLY A 207 20.46 3.18 8.89
C GLY A 207 20.98 2.71 10.26
N ASN A 208 20.83 1.42 10.62
CA ASN A 208 21.29 0.85 11.90
C ASN A 208 20.71 1.53 13.16
N ALA A 209 19.58 2.19 13.07
CA ALA A 209 18.90 2.74 14.24
C ALA A 209 18.54 1.61 15.22
N GLY A 210 19.05 1.69 16.44
CA GLY A 210 18.81 0.68 17.47
C GLY A 210 17.33 0.55 17.83
N MET A 211 16.95 -0.63 18.31
CA MET A 211 15.62 -0.81 18.89
C MET A 211 15.54 -0.07 20.24
N PRO A 212 14.41 0.58 20.58
CA PRO A 212 14.26 1.23 21.87
C PRO A 212 14.32 0.19 23.01
N THR A 213 14.99 0.53 24.08
CA THR A 213 14.98 -0.27 25.31
C THR A 213 13.64 -0.10 26.01
N ILE A 214 12.87 -1.17 26.09
CA ILE A 214 11.59 -1.16 26.81
C ILE A 214 11.91 -1.38 28.31
N ARG A 215 11.60 -0.39 29.14
CA ARG A 215 11.62 -0.53 30.60
C ARG A 215 10.19 -0.69 31.10
N VAL A 216 9.87 -1.84 31.64
CA VAL A 216 8.59 -2.09 32.32
C VAL A 216 8.78 -1.70 33.79
N PRO A 217 8.18 -0.60 34.28
CA PRO A 217 8.26 -0.26 35.69
C PRO A 217 7.54 -1.35 36.52
N LYS A 218 8.14 -1.77 37.63
CA LYS A 218 7.45 -2.64 38.59
C LYS A 218 6.24 -1.89 39.13
N LEU A 219 5.05 -2.42 38.92
CA LEU A 219 3.85 -1.90 39.57
C LEU A 219 4.03 -2.01 41.07
N TYR A 220 3.98 -0.88 41.79
CA TYR A 220 3.95 -0.85 43.24
C TYR A 220 2.65 -1.51 43.67
N ARG A 221 2.73 -2.68 44.33
CA ARG A 221 1.59 -3.24 45.04
C ARG A 221 1.54 -2.56 46.40
N PRO A 222 0.49 -1.77 46.74
CA PRO A 222 0.30 -1.33 48.11
C PRO A 222 0.21 -2.57 49.00
N GLN A 223 1.03 -2.60 50.03
CA GLN A 223 0.85 -3.58 51.10
C GLN A 223 -0.39 -3.16 51.89
N HIS A 224 -1.41 -4.01 51.90
CA HIS A 224 -2.56 -3.91 52.84
C HIS A 224 -2.15 -4.44 54.18
#